data_6dc41b275399323669b5875eb6da043b
#
_entry.id   6dc41b275399323669b5875eb6da043b
#
_cell.length_a   1.000
_cell.length_b   1.000
_cell.length_c   1.000
_cell.angle_alpha   90.00
_cell.angle_beta   90.00
_cell.angle_gamma   90.00
#
_symmetry.space_group_name_H-M   'P 1'
#
loop_
_entity.id
_entity.type
_entity.pdbx_description
1 polymer ?
#
loop_
_entity_poly.entity_id
_entity_poly.type
_entity_poly.pdbx_seq_one_letter_code
_entity_poly.pdbx_strand_id
1 'polypeptide(L)'
;LSRRQRQMCIRDRVVMCPADDVEARAAVRAALEYEGPVYIRFGRAAVPVINDRPDYKFEIGKGTVVREGRDVTIVATGICVDSALGAAEKLAADGIEAEVISICTIKPLDEDIIINSAKKTGKVVTVEEHSVIGGLGSAVCDALCAKLPTPVKKIGMQDVFGESGSAAALVKKYGLDADGVYASVKEFV
;
A
#
# COMPACT_ATOMS: atom_id res chain seq x y z
N LEU A 1 -8.65 0.72 24.26
CA LEU A 1 -8.15 0.46 22.90
C LEU A 1 -8.90 -0.72 22.31
N SER A 2 -9.50 -0.52 21.13
CA SER A 2 -10.25 -1.58 20.45
C SER A 2 -9.35 -2.79 20.19
N ARG A 3 -9.95 -3.98 20.16
CA ARG A 3 -9.22 -5.25 19.90
C ARG A 3 -8.41 -5.19 18.59
N ARG A 4 -8.85 -4.40 17.60
CA ARG A 4 -8.17 -4.23 16.30
C ARG A 4 -6.87 -3.43 16.40
N GLN A 5 -6.84 -2.34 17.16
CA GLN A 5 -5.61 -1.56 17.40
C GLN A 5 -4.56 -2.37 18.16
N ARG A 6 -4.98 -3.23 19.11
CA ARG A 6 -4.05 -4.14 19.79
C ARG A 6 -3.38 -5.14 18.85
N GLN A 7 -4.01 -5.49 17.74
CA GLN A 7 -3.46 -6.49 16.82
C GLN A 7 -2.27 -5.98 16.00
N MET A 8 -2.29 -4.71 15.58
CA MET A 8 -1.15 -4.11 14.86
C MET A 8 0.02 -3.75 15.78
N CYS A 9 -0.24 -3.47 17.06
CA CYS A 9 0.79 -3.06 18.04
C CYS A 9 1.45 -4.24 18.77
N ILE A 10 1.07 -5.48 18.52
CA ILE A 10 1.75 -6.64 19.12
C ILE A 10 3.16 -6.74 18.57
N ARG A 11 4.15 -6.72 19.48
CA ARG A 11 5.57 -6.53 19.20
C ARG A 11 6.14 -7.44 18.12
N ASP A 12 5.80 -8.72 18.15
CA ASP A 12 6.34 -9.79 17.32
C ASP A 12 5.39 -10.23 16.17
N ARG A 13 4.25 -9.55 16.01
CA ARG A 13 3.27 -9.90 14.97
C ARG A 13 3.67 -9.37 13.61
N VAL A 14 3.63 -10.25 12.61
CA VAL A 14 3.64 -9.89 11.19
C VAL A 14 2.26 -9.43 10.77
N VAL A 15 2.18 -8.36 9.97
CA VAL A 15 0.93 -7.80 9.42
C VAL A 15 1.03 -7.76 7.91
N MET A 16 0.16 -8.46 7.22
CA MET A 16 0.13 -8.57 5.76
C MET A 16 -1.22 -8.18 5.18
N CYS A 17 -1.19 -7.55 4.00
CA CYS A 17 -2.36 -7.18 3.22
C CYS A 17 -2.08 -7.43 1.73
N PRO A 18 -2.33 -8.65 1.22
CA PRO A 18 -2.02 -9.02 -0.16
C PRO A 18 -2.82 -8.23 -1.19
N ALA A 19 -2.20 -7.94 -2.33
CA ALA A 19 -2.78 -7.18 -3.42
C ALA A 19 -3.69 -8.03 -4.32
N ASP A 20 -3.35 -9.30 -4.53
CA ASP A 20 -4.08 -10.23 -5.40
C ASP A 20 -4.06 -11.67 -4.86
N ASP A 21 -4.61 -12.61 -5.63
CA ASP A 21 -4.70 -14.01 -5.22
C ASP A 21 -3.34 -14.74 -5.25
N VAL A 22 -2.45 -14.38 -6.16
CA VAL A 22 -1.09 -14.95 -6.23
C VAL A 22 -0.31 -14.60 -4.97
N GLU A 23 -0.31 -13.31 -4.62
CA GLU A 23 0.32 -12.82 -3.39
C GLU A 23 -0.37 -13.37 -2.14
N ALA A 24 -1.70 -13.47 -2.14
CA ALA A 24 -2.47 -14.03 -1.03
C ALA A 24 -2.08 -15.48 -0.73
N ARG A 25 -1.96 -16.32 -1.76
CA ARG A 25 -1.53 -17.72 -1.61
C ARG A 25 -0.10 -17.82 -1.10
N ALA A 26 0.80 -16.97 -1.61
CA ALA A 26 2.18 -16.91 -1.17
C ALA A 26 2.29 -16.45 0.29
N ALA A 27 1.54 -15.41 0.68
CA ALA A 27 1.48 -14.90 2.05
C ALA A 27 0.97 -15.96 3.05
N VAL A 28 -0.05 -16.75 2.68
CA VAL A 28 -0.55 -17.84 3.52
C VAL A 28 0.50 -18.93 3.71
N ARG A 29 1.21 -19.33 2.64
CA ARG A 29 2.29 -20.33 2.75
C ARG A 29 3.42 -19.83 3.64
N ALA A 30 3.86 -18.59 3.44
CA ALA A 30 4.89 -18.00 4.29
C ALA A 30 4.47 -17.85 5.75
N ALA A 31 3.18 -17.59 6.01
CA ALA A 31 2.63 -17.53 7.36
C ALA A 31 2.62 -18.89 8.08
N LEU A 32 2.48 -19.99 7.35
CA LEU A 32 2.55 -21.35 7.91
C LEU A 32 3.97 -21.75 8.31
N GLU A 33 4.97 -21.17 7.65
CA GLU A 33 6.40 -21.44 7.91
C GLU A 33 6.99 -20.47 8.96
N TYR A 34 6.29 -19.35 9.23
CA TYR A 34 6.76 -18.34 10.15
C TYR A 34 6.53 -18.72 11.62
N GLU A 35 7.59 -18.69 12.44
CA GLU A 35 7.48 -18.87 13.88
C GLU A 35 7.05 -17.59 14.58
N GLY A 36 5.75 -17.42 14.79
CA GLY A 36 5.21 -16.26 15.47
C GLY A 36 3.77 -15.90 15.03
N PRO A 37 3.15 -14.91 15.64
CA PRO A 37 1.81 -14.50 15.30
C PRO A 37 1.79 -13.74 13.97
N VAL A 38 0.88 -14.10 13.08
CA VAL A 38 0.66 -13.44 11.79
C VAL A 38 -0.78 -12.96 11.70
N TYR A 39 -0.96 -11.74 11.20
CA TYR A 39 -2.26 -11.18 10.84
C TYR A 39 -2.29 -10.90 9.35
N ILE A 40 -3.21 -11.55 8.65
CA ILE A 40 -3.41 -11.34 7.21
C ILE A 40 -4.80 -10.74 7.00
N ARG A 41 -4.86 -9.61 6.28
CA ARG A 41 -6.11 -8.97 5.90
C ARG A 41 -6.34 -9.15 4.41
N PHE A 42 -7.42 -9.86 4.07
CA PHE A 42 -7.85 -10.03 2.68
C PHE A 42 -8.95 -9.03 2.32
N GLY A 43 -8.91 -8.51 1.10
CA GLY A 43 -10.04 -7.83 0.48
C GLY A 43 -11.18 -8.81 0.19
N ARG A 44 -12.44 -8.36 0.27
CA ARG A 44 -13.63 -9.19 -0.03
C ARG A 44 -13.96 -9.22 -1.52
N ALA A 45 -13.64 -8.16 -2.24
CA ALA A 45 -13.90 -8.04 -3.66
C ALA A 45 -12.85 -8.78 -4.49
N ALA A 46 -13.25 -9.28 -5.67
CA ALA A 46 -12.31 -9.75 -6.67
C ALA A 46 -11.48 -8.57 -7.19
N VAL A 47 -10.18 -8.80 -7.36
CA VAL A 47 -9.22 -7.82 -7.87
C VAL A 47 -8.48 -8.42 -9.07
N PRO A 48 -7.96 -7.58 -9.99
CA PRO A 48 -7.08 -8.06 -11.05
C PRO A 48 -5.83 -8.74 -10.49
N VAL A 49 -5.29 -9.69 -11.25
CA VAL A 49 -4.03 -10.35 -10.91
C VAL A 49 -2.88 -9.49 -11.40
N ILE A 50 -2.01 -9.09 -10.49
CA ILE A 50 -0.87 -8.19 -10.73
C ILE A 50 0.45 -8.98 -10.68
N ASN A 51 0.51 -9.97 -9.79
CA ASN A 51 1.74 -10.68 -9.44
C ASN A 51 1.92 -12.02 -10.19
N ASP A 52 1.12 -12.32 -11.23
CA ASP A 52 1.32 -13.49 -12.09
C ASP A 52 2.49 -13.26 -13.06
N ARG A 53 3.69 -13.21 -12.51
CA ARG A 53 4.95 -12.98 -13.23
C ARG A 53 5.95 -14.06 -12.86
N PRO A 54 6.73 -14.59 -13.83
CA PRO A 54 7.71 -15.67 -13.58
C PRO A 54 8.78 -15.32 -12.55
N ASP A 55 9.09 -14.03 -12.40
CA ASP A 55 10.11 -13.49 -11.50
C ASP A 55 9.56 -13.10 -10.12
N TYR A 56 8.25 -13.18 -9.92
CA TYR A 56 7.64 -12.82 -8.64
C TYR A 56 8.04 -13.80 -7.54
N LYS A 57 8.58 -13.24 -6.47
CA LYS A 57 8.93 -13.98 -5.24
C LYS A 57 8.38 -13.22 -4.05
N PHE A 58 7.61 -13.92 -3.24
CA PHE A 58 7.10 -13.39 -1.99
C PHE A 58 8.09 -13.67 -0.85
N GLU A 59 8.39 -12.63 -0.10
CA GLU A 59 9.17 -12.72 1.15
C GLU A 59 8.55 -11.79 2.18
N ILE A 60 8.38 -12.27 3.42
CA ILE A 60 7.86 -11.44 4.52
C ILE A 60 8.83 -10.27 4.76
N GLY A 61 8.28 -9.05 4.77
CA GLY A 61 9.09 -7.85 4.98
C GLY A 61 9.71 -7.29 3.71
N LYS A 62 9.37 -7.82 2.53
CA LYS A 62 9.81 -7.28 1.24
C LYS A 62 8.66 -6.70 0.44
N GLY A 63 8.92 -5.54 -0.16
CA GLY A 63 8.06 -4.88 -1.12
C GLY A 63 8.49 -5.17 -2.56
N THR A 64 7.63 -4.83 -3.51
CA THR A 64 7.89 -5.05 -4.93
C THR A 64 7.59 -3.78 -5.72
N VAL A 65 8.54 -3.34 -6.56
CA VAL A 65 8.25 -2.31 -7.57
C VAL A 65 7.43 -2.96 -8.66
N VAL A 66 6.18 -2.54 -8.81
CA VAL A 66 5.25 -3.05 -9.83
C VAL A 66 5.18 -2.13 -11.06
N ARG A 67 5.66 -0.90 -10.94
CA ARG A 67 5.85 0.06 -12.02
C ARG A 67 7.03 0.98 -11.70
N GLU A 68 7.95 1.12 -12.62
CA GLU A 68 9.04 2.10 -12.51
C GLU A 68 8.56 3.52 -12.79
N GLY A 69 9.19 4.50 -12.13
CA GLY A 69 8.93 5.93 -12.30
C GLY A 69 10.03 6.78 -11.69
N ARG A 70 9.91 8.12 -11.82
CA ARG A 70 10.96 9.05 -11.39
C ARG A 70 10.45 10.34 -10.74
N ASP A 71 9.15 10.68 -10.89
CA ASP A 71 8.63 12.00 -10.50
C ASP A 71 7.92 11.95 -9.13
N VAL A 72 7.29 10.81 -8.81
CA VAL A 72 6.61 10.58 -7.52
C VAL A 72 6.59 9.08 -7.20
N THR A 73 6.67 8.72 -5.94
CA THR A 73 6.48 7.34 -5.46
C THR A 73 5.07 7.15 -4.92
N ILE A 74 4.38 6.11 -5.38
CA ILE A 74 3.10 5.66 -4.83
C ILE A 74 3.32 4.32 -4.13
N VAL A 75 3.20 4.30 -2.82
CA VAL A 75 3.30 3.09 -1.99
C VAL A 75 1.89 2.61 -1.68
N ALA A 76 1.52 1.45 -2.17
CA ALA A 76 0.16 0.91 -2.02
C ALA A 76 0.14 -0.47 -1.37
N THR A 77 -0.97 -0.83 -0.74
CA THR A 77 -1.18 -2.14 -0.12
C THR A 77 -2.58 -2.69 -0.43
N GLY A 78 -2.68 -4.01 -0.51
CA GLY A 78 -3.95 -4.69 -0.76
C GLY A 78 -4.59 -4.27 -2.07
N ILE A 79 -5.91 -4.13 -2.08
CA ILE A 79 -6.68 -3.78 -3.29
C ILE A 79 -6.30 -2.42 -3.88
N CYS A 80 -5.68 -1.54 -3.08
CA CYS A 80 -5.26 -0.22 -3.55
C CYS A 80 -4.06 -0.26 -4.51
N VAL A 81 -3.38 -1.39 -4.68
CA VAL A 81 -2.28 -1.53 -5.65
C VAL A 81 -2.81 -1.39 -7.09
N ASP A 82 -3.95 -2.00 -7.40
CA ASP A 82 -4.61 -1.85 -8.71
C ASP A 82 -5.02 -0.39 -8.98
N SER A 83 -5.62 0.26 -7.99
CA SER A 83 -5.98 1.68 -8.10
C SER A 83 -4.77 2.58 -8.31
N ALA A 84 -3.64 2.27 -7.64
CA ALA A 84 -2.38 3.00 -7.80
C ALA A 84 -1.79 2.82 -9.21
N LEU A 85 -1.85 1.60 -9.78
CA LEU A 85 -1.41 1.33 -11.16
C LEU A 85 -2.27 2.10 -12.17
N GLY A 86 -3.60 2.05 -12.04
CA GLY A 86 -4.50 2.81 -12.90
C GLY A 86 -4.31 4.33 -12.78
N ALA A 87 -4.01 4.84 -11.59
CA ALA A 87 -3.66 6.24 -11.40
C ALA A 87 -2.33 6.60 -12.06
N ALA A 88 -1.31 5.73 -11.94
CA ALA A 88 -0.01 5.94 -12.57
C ALA A 88 -0.08 5.96 -14.11
N GLU A 89 -0.97 5.19 -14.72
CA GLU A 89 -1.23 5.25 -16.16
C GLU A 89 -1.80 6.61 -16.58
N LYS A 90 -2.74 7.16 -15.81
CA LYS A 90 -3.32 8.48 -16.06
C LYS A 90 -2.32 9.60 -15.84
N LEU A 91 -1.47 9.49 -14.81
CA LEU A 91 -0.39 10.44 -14.57
C LEU A 91 0.63 10.45 -15.71
N ALA A 92 0.97 9.28 -16.26
CA ALA A 92 1.87 9.18 -17.41
C ALA A 92 1.32 9.89 -18.66
N ALA A 93 0.01 9.86 -18.89
CA ALA A 93 -0.63 10.62 -19.96
C ALA A 93 -0.47 12.14 -19.79
N ASP A 94 -0.30 12.61 -18.55
CA ASP A 94 0.01 14.00 -18.21
C ASP A 94 1.52 14.29 -18.14
N GLY A 95 2.37 13.29 -18.44
CA GLY A 95 3.83 13.43 -18.42
C GLY A 95 4.47 13.26 -17.03
N ILE A 96 3.74 12.71 -16.05
CA ILE A 96 4.21 12.42 -14.69
C ILE A 96 4.46 10.91 -14.55
N GLU A 97 5.72 10.52 -14.43
CA GLU A 97 6.14 9.12 -14.29
C GLU A 97 6.15 8.69 -12.82
N ALA A 98 5.03 8.10 -12.38
CA ALA A 98 4.90 7.59 -11.02
C ALA A 98 5.51 6.20 -10.89
N GLU A 99 6.38 6.01 -9.87
CA GLU A 99 6.81 4.70 -9.42
C GLU A 99 5.75 4.12 -8.49
N VAL A 100 5.34 2.86 -8.73
CA VAL A 100 4.36 2.17 -7.88
C VAL A 100 5.04 1.01 -7.15
N ILE A 101 4.96 1.02 -5.83
CA ILE A 101 5.48 -0.01 -4.95
C ILE A 101 4.32 -0.72 -4.26
N SER A 102 4.24 -2.04 -4.44
CA SER A 102 3.34 -2.90 -3.69
C SER A 102 3.98 -3.33 -2.38
N ILE A 103 3.32 -3.03 -1.26
CA ILE A 103 3.72 -3.44 0.08
C ILE A 103 2.67 -4.40 0.63
N CYS A 104 2.94 -5.71 0.54
CA CYS A 104 2.11 -6.71 1.20
C CYS A 104 2.34 -6.70 2.71
N THR A 105 3.59 -6.69 3.14
CA THR A 105 3.95 -6.73 4.56
C THR A 105 4.08 -5.32 5.12
N ILE A 106 3.09 -4.91 5.92
CA ILE A 106 3.10 -3.60 6.59
C ILE A 106 4.02 -3.63 7.81
N LYS A 107 4.13 -4.79 8.43
CA LYS A 107 5.02 -5.03 9.57
C LYS A 107 5.61 -6.44 9.50
N PRO A 108 6.95 -6.58 9.43
CA PRO A 108 7.95 -5.51 9.26
C PRO A 108 7.82 -4.81 7.92
N LEU A 109 8.10 -3.51 7.87
CA LEU A 109 8.08 -2.73 6.63
C LEU A 109 9.40 -2.88 5.88
N ASP A 110 9.35 -2.97 4.56
CA ASP A 110 10.55 -2.83 3.72
C ASP A 110 10.91 -1.35 3.59
N GLU A 111 11.65 -0.86 4.58
CA GLU A 111 12.05 0.55 4.60
C GLU A 111 13.04 0.88 3.48
N ASP A 112 13.87 -0.07 3.06
CA ASP A 112 14.92 0.17 2.08
C ASP A 112 14.34 0.47 0.69
N ILE A 113 13.34 -0.28 0.24
CA ILE A 113 12.69 -0.03 -1.05
C ILE A 113 12.03 1.35 -1.07
N ILE A 114 11.39 1.75 0.03
CA ILE A 114 10.71 3.05 0.17
C ILE A 114 11.72 4.19 0.19
N ILE A 115 12.79 4.07 0.96
CA ILE A 115 13.84 5.09 1.05
C ILE A 115 14.55 5.26 -0.29
N ASN A 116 14.87 4.16 -0.98
CA ASN A 116 15.53 4.23 -2.28
C ASN A 116 14.65 4.89 -3.33
N SER A 117 13.36 4.60 -3.34
CA SER A 117 12.39 5.25 -4.20
C SER A 117 12.24 6.74 -3.84
N ALA A 118 12.10 7.07 -2.55
CA ALA A 118 11.98 8.45 -2.07
C ALA A 118 13.22 9.30 -2.42
N LYS A 119 14.43 8.73 -2.40
CA LYS A 119 15.65 9.41 -2.86
C LYS A 119 15.58 9.78 -4.34
N LYS A 120 14.96 8.94 -5.16
CA LYS A 120 14.81 9.13 -6.60
C LYS A 120 13.74 10.17 -6.93
N THR A 121 12.60 10.11 -6.26
CA THR A 121 11.39 10.87 -6.62
C THR A 121 11.17 12.14 -5.77
N GLY A 122 11.69 12.19 -4.56
CA GLY A 122 11.56 13.33 -3.64
C GLY A 122 10.17 13.53 -3.04
N LYS A 123 9.17 12.76 -3.45
CA LYS A 123 7.77 12.84 -2.98
C LYS A 123 7.17 11.46 -2.87
N VAL A 124 6.45 11.19 -1.79
CA VAL A 124 5.82 9.88 -1.54
C VAL A 124 4.32 10.05 -1.30
N VAL A 125 3.53 9.19 -1.90
CA VAL A 125 2.08 9.06 -1.64
C VAL A 125 1.82 7.65 -1.15
N THR A 126 1.04 7.49 -0.08
CA THR A 126 0.62 6.16 0.40
C THR A 126 -0.85 5.95 0.12
N VAL A 127 -1.23 4.74 -0.32
CA VAL A 127 -2.62 4.39 -0.64
C VAL A 127 -3.00 3.10 0.09
N GLU A 128 -4.02 3.19 0.93
CA GLU A 128 -4.48 2.06 1.75
C GLU A 128 -6.00 2.09 1.98
N GLU A 129 -6.66 0.94 1.89
CA GLU A 129 -8.04 0.76 2.31
C GLU A 129 -8.11 0.58 3.84
N HIS A 130 -7.65 1.61 4.55
CA HIS A 130 -7.55 1.64 6.01
C HIS A 130 -7.57 3.08 6.50
N SER A 131 -7.73 3.29 7.82
CA SER A 131 -7.49 4.60 8.42
C SER A 131 -6.07 5.08 8.13
N VAL A 132 -5.92 6.34 7.75
CA VAL A 132 -4.62 7.00 7.57
C VAL A 132 -3.82 7.14 8.89
N ILE A 133 -4.45 6.75 10.02
CA ILE A 133 -3.84 6.75 11.35
C ILE A 133 -3.49 5.31 11.73
N GLY A 134 -2.19 5.03 11.92
CA GLY A 134 -1.71 3.73 12.38
C GLY A 134 -1.69 2.62 11.32
N GLY A 135 -1.83 2.96 10.03
CA GLY A 135 -1.73 2.04 8.90
C GLY A 135 -0.41 2.14 8.16
N LEU A 136 -0.44 1.78 6.86
CA LEU A 136 0.72 1.87 5.95
C LEU A 136 1.32 3.28 5.93
N GLY A 137 0.47 4.30 5.77
CA GLY A 137 0.93 5.69 5.69
C GLY A 137 1.67 6.14 6.95
N SER A 138 1.26 5.67 8.13
CA SER A 138 1.99 5.96 9.37
C SER A 138 3.34 5.25 9.41
N ALA A 139 3.41 3.97 9.02
CA ALA A 139 4.66 3.21 9.00
C ALA A 139 5.67 3.81 8.00
N VAL A 140 5.20 4.24 6.82
CA VAL A 140 6.03 4.92 5.81
C VAL A 140 6.54 6.28 6.34
N CYS A 141 5.66 7.07 6.97
CA CYS A 141 6.06 8.33 7.58
C CYS A 141 7.12 8.14 8.66
N ASP A 142 6.96 7.16 9.56
CA ASP A 142 7.92 6.87 10.61
C ASP A 142 9.30 6.52 10.02
N ALA A 143 9.33 5.65 9.01
CA ALA A 143 10.57 5.25 8.33
C ALA A 143 11.27 6.44 7.65
N LEU A 144 10.50 7.25 6.91
CA LEU A 144 11.04 8.41 6.18
C LEU A 144 11.48 9.53 7.13
N CYS A 145 10.69 9.86 8.15
CA CYS A 145 11.08 10.88 9.13
C CYS A 145 12.38 10.54 9.84
N ALA A 146 12.61 9.25 10.12
CA ALA A 146 13.81 8.81 10.84
C ALA A 146 15.07 8.81 9.95
N LYS A 147 14.95 8.49 8.64
CA LYS A 147 16.10 8.21 7.77
C LYS A 147 16.28 9.18 6.60
N LEU A 148 15.19 9.66 6.03
CA LEU A 148 15.15 10.57 4.87
C LEU A 148 13.89 11.43 4.90
N PRO A 149 13.87 12.54 5.63
CA PRO A 149 12.70 13.42 5.68
C PRO A 149 12.21 13.80 4.30
N THR A 150 11.02 13.32 3.94
CA THR A 150 10.42 13.45 2.62
C THR A 150 8.95 13.83 2.78
N PRO A 151 8.40 14.74 1.94
CA PRO A 151 6.96 15.01 1.92
C PRO A 151 6.15 13.75 1.63
N VAL A 152 5.15 13.47 2.48
CA VAL A 152 4.26 12.31 2.33
C VAL A 152 2.81 12.75 2.32
N LYS A 153 2.06 12.34 1.29
CA LYS A 153 0.59 12.46 1.25
C LYS A 153 -0.04 11.09 1.50
N LYS A 154 -0.93 11.01 2.49
CA LYS A 154 -1.62 9.76 2.83
C LYS A 154 -3.02 9.75 2.22
N ILE A 155 -3.33 8.72 1.42
CA ILE A 155 -4.65 8.43 0.84
C ILE A 155 -5.21 7.20 1.54
N GLY A 156 -6.38 7.36 2.15
CA GLY A 156 -7.05 6.34 2.94
C GLY A 156 -8.28 6.91 3.63
N MET A 157 -8.88 6.18 4.55
CA MET A 157 -9.99 6.66 5.37
C MET A 157 -9.52 7.77 6.32
N GLN A 158 -10.08 8.97 6.18
CA GLN A 158 -9.67 10.20 6.87
C GLN A 158 -10.29 10.33 8.28
N ASP A 159 -10.21 9.26 9.09
CA ASP A 159 -10.74 9.21 10.46
C ASP A 159 -12.26 9.54 10.55
N VAL A 160 -13.01 9.01 9.62
CA VAL A 160 -14.47 9.14 9.55
C VAL A 160 -15.16 7.81 9.85
N PHE A 161 -16.41 7.86 10.30
CA PHE A 161 -17.20 6.65 10.46
C PHE A 161 -17.46 5.97 9.12
N GLY A 162 -17.38 4.63 9.11
CA GLY A 162 -17.72 3.84 7.94
C GLY A 162 -19.21 3.96 7.62
N GLU A 163 -19.56 3.83 6.35
CA GLU A 163 -20.93 3.86 5.84
C GLU A 163 -21.30 2.53 5.19
N SER A 164 -22.60 2.32 5.02
CA SER A 164 -23.11 1.18 4.25
C SER A 164 -23.20 1.54 2.77
N GLY A 165 -22.77 0.61 1.92
CA GLY A 165 -22.80 0.78 0.47
C GLY A 165 -22.15 -0.40 -0.27
N SER A 166 -22.23 -0.41 -1.59
CA SER A 166 -21.46 -1.35 -2.39
C SER A 166 -19.96 -1.01 -2.30
N ALA A 167 -19.09 -2.03 -2.37
CA ALA A 167 -17.64 -1.82 -2.28
C ALA A 167 -17.15 -0.77 -3.31
N ALA A 168 -17.58 -0.88 -4.57
CA ALA A 168 -17.20 0.06 -5.62
C ALA A 168 -17.65 1.51 -5.34
N ALA A 169 -18.88 1.69 -4.81
CA ALA A 169 -19.37 3.02 -4.47
C ALA A 169 -18.59 3.65 -3.31
N LEU A 170 -18.21 2.85 -2.31
CA LEU A 170 -17.43 3.33 -1.16
C LEU A 170 -15.97 3.63 -1.56
N VAL A 171 -15.33 2.77 -2.35
CA VAL A 171 -13.99 3.00 -2.89
C VAL A 171 -13.94 4.32 -3.65
N LYS A 172 -14.93 4.57 -4.53
CA LYS A 172 -15.05 5.83 -5.26
C LYS A 172 -15.34 7.02 -4.34
N LYS A 173 -16.25 6.88 -3.40
CA LYS A 173 -16.63 7.95 -2.45
C LYS A 173 -15.42 8.43 -1.64
N TYR A 174 -14.58 7.51 -1.19
CA TYR A 174 -13.39 7.82 -0.39
C TYR A 174 -12.14 8.11 -1.23
N GLY A 175 -12.26 8.19 -2.55
CA GLY A 175 -11.15 8.51 -3.46
C GLY A 175 -10.05 7.46 -3.48
N LEU A 176 -10.42 6.19 -3.27
CA LEU A 176 -9.50 5.05 -3.29
C LEU A 176 -9.49 4.33 -4.63
N ASP A 177 -10.30 4.76 -5.59
CA ASP A 177 -10.25 4.31 -6.98
C ASP A 177 -9.12 5.02 -7.76
N ALA A 178 -8.86 4.55 -8.98
CA ALA A 178 -7.80 5.11 -9.82
C ALA A 178 -7.98 6.60 -10.09
N ASP A 179 -9.22 7.10 -10.22
CA ASP A 179 -9.50 8.52 -10.44
C ASP A 179 -9.21 9.36 -9.20
N GLY A 180 -9.62 8.91 -8.03
CA GLY A 180 -9.37 9.60 -6.76
C GLY A 180 -7.88 9.64 -6.41
N VAL A 181 -7.17 8.52 -6.59
CA VAL A 181 -5.72 8.46 -6.40
C VAL A 181 -5.00 9.38 -7.38
N TYR A 182 -5.35 9.34 -8.68
CA TYR A 182 -4.80 10.24 -9.69
C TYR A 182 -4.98 11.72 -9.32
N ALA A 183 -6.20 12.13 -8.98
CA ALA A 183 -6.49 13.52 -8.61
C ALA A 183 -5.65 13.97 -7.40
N SER A 184 -5.58 13.11 -6.38
CA SER A 184 -4.82 13.38 -5.17
C SER A 184 -3.31 13.47 -5.41
N VAL A 185 -2.75 12.60 -6.26
CA VAL A 185 -1.33 12.64 -6.61
C VAL A 185 -1.03 13.89 -7.45
N LYS A 186 -1.86 14.18 -8.45
CA LYS A 186 -1.68 15.35 -9.33
C LYS A 186 -1.69 16.69 -8.57
N GLU A 187 -2.52 16.80 -7.52
CA GLU A 187 -2.53 17.97 -6.65
C GLU A 187 -1.24 18.11 -5.83
N PHE A 188 -0.61 16.97 -5.50
CA PHE A 188 0.56 16.92 -4.63
C PHE A 188 1.90 17.12 -5.38
N VAL A 189 1.96 16.79 -6.66
CA VAL A 189 3.17 16.86 -7.49
C VAL A 189 3.36 18.24 -8.07
#